data_bffb179dfe426844cc163e7ce6c6aff5
#
_entry.id   bffb179dfe426844cc163e7ce6c6aff5
#
_cell.length_a   1.000
_cell.length_b   1.000
_cell.length_c   1.000
_cell.angle_alpha   90.00
_cell.angle_beta   90.00
_cell.angle_gamma   90.00
#
_symmetry.space_group_name_H-M   'P 1'
#
loop_
_entity.id
_entity.type
_entity.pdbx_description
1 polymer ?
#
loop_
_entity_poly.entity_id
_entity_poly.type
_entity_poly.pdbx_seq_one_letter_code
_entity_poly.pdbx_strand_id
1 'polypeptide(L)'
;EISDNGGIALTQIAGHYFGGVGQIILAVTITFACLKTSIGLVTSCSETFVKMTHGKISYKLWAILFTLFSFAVSNVGLSAIIEYSIPVLMLIYPPATALIILAFAGKLFRHDRAVYVSTMIFTWAAAIFDFFKTLPAGVRTALRLDAPVELAKRYLPLFDLNLGWLLPAVAGFVIGMAIHLSRRGRAK
;
A
#
# COMPACT_ATOMS: atom_id res chain seq x y z
N GLU A 1 29.23 5.09 3.93
CA GLU A 1 28.39 4.99 5.14
C GLU A 1 26.97 4.63 4.74
N ILE A 2 26.37 3.68 5.43
CA ILE A 2 24.97 3.31 5.21
C ILE A 2 24.13 4.33 5.97
N SER A 3 23.32 5.11 5.25
CA SER A 3 22.46 6.13 5.85
C SER A 3 21.21 5.47 6.45
N ASP A 4 20.75 5.95 7.60
CA ASP A 4 19.57 5.42 8.31
C ASP A 4 18.27 5.55 7.49
N ASN A 5 18.19 6.53 6.61
CA ASN A 5 17.07 6.70 5.69
C ASN A 5 17.45 7.48 4.43
N GLY A 6 16.58 7.41 3.40
CA GLY A 6 16.82 8.04 2.11
C GLY A 6 16.94 9.57 2.14
N GLY A 7 16.35 10.25 3.12
CA GLY A 7 16.48 11.68 3.29
C GLY A 7 17.90 12.09 3.67
N ILE A 8 18.52 11.35 4.58
CA ILE A 8 19.91 11.56 5.01
C ILE A 8 20.86 11.28 3.83
N ALA A 9 20.63 10.17 3.11
CA ALA A 9 21.43 9.81 1.93
C ALA A 9 21.42 10.92 0.87
N LEU A 10 20.24 11.45 0.53
CA LEU A 10 20.10 12.53 -0.45
C LEU A 10 20.80 13.82 0.01
N THR A 11 20.72 14.14 1.30
CA THR A 11 21.38 15.32 1.87
C THR A 11 22.90 15.20 1.78
N GLN A 12 23.45 14.01 2.07
CA GLN A 12 24.88 13.73 1.94
C GLN A 12 25.36 13.83 0.50
N ILE A 13 24.60 13.26 -0.45
CA ILE A 13 24.92 13.32 -1.89
C ILE A 13 24.89 14.78 -2.38
N ALA A 14 23.85 15.53 -2.07
CA ALA A 14 23.72 16.92 -2.47
C ALA A 14 24.85 17.79 -1.88
N GLY A 15 25.22 17.54 -0.62
CA GLY A 15 26.34 18.22 0.03
C GLY A 15 27.68 17.87 -0.59
N HIS A 16 27.89 16.61 -0.99
CA HIS A 16 29.15 16.17 -1.60
C HIS A 16 29.38 16.78 -2.99
N TYR A 17 28.37 16.82 -3.86
CA TYR A 17 28.52 17.31 -5.24
C TYR A 17 28.35 18.81 -5.40
N PHE A 18 27.48 19.45 -4.62
CA PHE A 18 27.11 20.86 -4.78
C PHE A 18 27.36 21.71 -3.53
N GLY A 19 27.93 21.12 -2.47
CA GLY A 19 28.20 21.83 -1.23
C GLY A 19 26.93 22.36 -0.55
N GLY A 20 27.06 23.47 0.20
CA GLY A 20 25.92 24.07 0.92
C GLY A 20 24.81 24.57 0.04
N VAL A 21 25.10 25.01 -1.18
CA VAL A 21 24.06 25.43 -2.14
C VAL A 21 23.17 24.25 -2.56
N GLY A 22 23.77 23.08 -2.80
CA GLY A 22 23.02 21.86 -3.12
C GLY A 22 22.09 21.43 -2.00
N GLN A 23 22.52 21.54 -0.75
CA GLN A 23 21.67 21.22 0.41
C GLN A 23 20.47 22.17 0.52
N ILE A 24 20.66 23.47 0.27
CA ILE A 24 19.56 24.45 0.28
C ILE A 24 18.54 24.14 -0.83
N ILE A 25 19.01 23.92 -2.06
CA ILE A 25 18.13 23.58 -3.19
C ILE A 25 17.36 22.29 -2.90
N LEU A 26 18.03 21.29 -2.36
CA LEU A 26 17.39 20.03 -1.99
C LEU A 26 16.32 20.23 -0.91
N ALA A 27 16.61 21.00 0.15
CA ALA A 27 15.68 21.29 1.23
C ALA A 27 14.42 21.98 0.71
N VAL A 28 14.58 23.00 -0.13
CA VAL A 28 13.46 23.73 -0.75
C VAL A 28 12.64 22.78 -1.62
N THR A 29 13.29 22.00 -2.46
CA THR A 29 12.61 21.05 -3.39
C THR A 29 11.81 20.01 -2.62
N ILE A 30 12.41 19.38 -1.59
CA ILE A 30 11.72 18.38 -0.76
C ILE A 30 10.55 19.01 -0.03
N THR A 31 10.71 20.22 0.52
CA THR A 31 9.64 20.92 1.23
C THR A 31 8.42 21.15 0.32
N PHE A 32 8.63 21.66 -0.89
CA PHE A 32 7.54 21.88 -1.84
C PHE A 32 6.92 20.56 -2.33
N ALA A 33 7.72 19.52 -2.57
CA ALA A 33 7.23 18.21 -2.96
C ALA A 33 6.34 17.58 -1.86
N CYS A 34 6.80 17.63 -0.61
CA CYS A 34 6.03 17.14 0.54
C CYS A 34 4.73 17.94 0.76
N LEU A 35 4.79 19.27 0.66
CA LEU A 35 3.62 20.14 0.76
C LEU A 35 2.57 19.80 -0.31
N LYS A 36 2.99 19.70 -1.57
CA LYS A 36 2.11 19.35 -2.69
C LYS A 36 1.42 18.00 -2.47
N THR A 37 2.19 17.00 -2.07
CA THR A 37 1.68 15.65 -1.83
C THR A 37 0.72 15.63 -0.64
N SER A 38 1.07 16.30 0.45
CA SER A 38 0.24 16.40 1.66
C SER A 38 -1.12 17.07 1.37
N ILE A 39 -1.10 18.19 0.65
CA ILE A 39 -2.34 18.88 0.24
C ILE A 39 -3.20 17.96 -0.63
N GLY A 40 -2.59 17.28 -1.62
CA GLY A 40 -3.30 16.36 -2.49
C GLY A 40 -3.95 15.20 -1.74
N LEU A 41 -3.23 14.60 -0.78
CA LEU A 41 -3.75 13.50 0.04
C LEU A 41 -4.88 13.95 0.97
N VAL A 42 -4.72 15.07 1.69
CA VAL A 42 -5.77 15.62 2.57
C VAL A 42 -7.01 15.95 1.78
N THR A 43 -6.86 16.57 0.61
CA THR A 43 -7.99 16.90 -0.28
C THR A 43 -8.71 15.64 -0.74
N SER A 44 -7.99 14.68 -1.30
CA SER A 44 -8.57 13.44 -1.83
C SER A 44 -9.26 12.60 -0.75
N CYS A 45 -8.64 12.48 0.42
CA CYS A 45 -9.25 11.81 1.57
C CYS A 45 -10.52 12.53 2.02
N SER A 46 -10.46 13.86 2.19
CA SER A 46 -11.61 14.64 2.64
C SER A 46 -12.79 14.52 1.68
N GLU A 47 -12.58 14.63 0.37
CA GLU A 47 -13.62 14.45 -0.64
C GLU A 47 -14.24 13.04 -0.61
N THR A 48 -13.39 12.02 -0.45
CA THR A 48 -13.85 10.64 -0.38
C THR A 48 -14.72 10.41 0.86
N PHE A 49 -14.30 10.90 2.02
CA PHE A 49 -15.06 10.75 3.25
C PHE A 49 -16.36 11.57 3.26
N VAL A 50 -16.39 12.73 2.62
CA VAL A 50 -17.66 13.48 2.41
C VAL A 50 -18.64 12.62 1.60
N LYS A 51 -18.20 12.00 0.52
CA LYS A 51 -19.04 11.09 -0.29
C LYS A 51 -19.52 9.89 0.50
N MET A 52 -18.62 9.25 1.29
CA MET A 52 -18.96 8.10 2.13
C MET A 52 -19.98 8.43 3.22
N THR A 53 -19.90 9.63 3.81
CA THR A 53 -20.82 10.09 4.85
C THR A 53 -22.09 10.75 4.29
N HIS A 54 -22.31 10.66 2.97
CA HIS A 54 -23.46 11.26 2.29
C HIS A 54 -23.63 12.76 2.61
N GLY A 55 -22.52 13.48 2.77
CA GLY A 55 -22.50 14.91 3.04
C GLY A 55 -22.89 15.31 4.48
N LYS A 56 -23.07 14.36 5.41
CA LYS A 56 -23.40 14.67 6.82
C LYS A 56 -22.30 15.46 7.54
N ILE A 57 -21.05 15.26 7.11
CA ILE A 57 -19.88 15.95 7.67
C ILE A 57 -19.26 16.78 6.55
N SER A 58 -19.00 18.07 6.84
CA SER A 58 -18.46 18.99 5.85
C SER A 58 -17.02 18.65 5.46
N TYR A 59 -16.65 18.98 4.23
CA TYR A 59 -15.27 18.85 3.73
C TYR A 59 -14.25 19.51 4.68
N LYS A 60 -14.57 20.73 5.16
CA LYS A 60 -13.69 21.50 6.05
C LYS A 60 -13.38 20.75 7.36
N LEU A 61 -14.37 20.07 7.92
CA LEU A 61 -14.17 19.30 9.16
C LEU A 61 -13.28 18.09 8.92
N TRP A 62 -13.49 17.36 7.81
CA TRP A 62 -12.62 16.24 7.43
C TRP A 62 -11.18 16.69 7.17
N ALA A 63 -10.98 17.79 6.45
CA ALA A 63 -9.67 18.35 6.19
C ALA A 63 -8.92 18.73 7.49
N ILE A 64 -9.61 19.35 8.44
CA ILE A 64 -9.05 19.68 9.75
C ILE A 64 -8.69 18.41 10.53
N LEU A 65 -9.56 17.41 10.56
CA LEU A 65 -9.31 16.15 11.26
C LEU A 65 -8.08 15.43 10.70
N PHE A 66 -7.97 15.29 9.37
CA PHE A 66 -6.81 14.64 8.75
C PHE A 66 -5.53 15.44 8.97
N THR A 67 -5.60 16.78 8.93
CA THR A 67 -4.42 17.63 9.19
C THR A 67 -3.96 17.51 10.64
N LEU A 68 -4.86 17.53 11.62
CA LEU A 68 -4.53 17.37 13.03
C LEU A 68 -3.96 15.98 13.32
N PHE A 69 -4.56 14.93 12.74
CA PHE A 69 -4.04 13.57 12.85
C PHE A 69 -2.64 13.47 12.28
N SER A 70 -2.41 13.99 11.06
CA SER A 70 -1.09 13.98 10.42
C SER A 70 -0.07 14.77 11.24
N PHE A 71 -0.47 15.90 11.82
CA PHE A 71 0.39 16.69 12.70
C PHE A 71 0.78 15.91 13.97
N ALA A 72 -0.18 15.23 14.61
CA ALA A 72 0.13 14.41 15.77
C ALA A 72 1.11 13.27 15.44
N VAL A 73 0.90 12.58 14.32
CA VAL A 73 1.79 11.49 13.86
C VAL A 73 3.17 12.01 13.47
N SER A 74 3.29 13.20 12.91
CA SER A 74 4.58 13.76 12.49
C SER A 74 5.59 13.95 13.65
N ASN A 75 5.10 14.05 14.89
CA ASN A 75 5.95 14.16 16.09
C ASN A 75 6.67 12.85 16.47
N VAL A 76 6.28 11.73 15.90
CA VAL A 76 6.89 10.40 16.20
C VAL A 76 8.29 10.25 15.54
N GLY A 77 8.58 11.06 14.53
CA GLY A 77 9.83 11.02 13.80
C GLY A 77 9.79 10.19 12.52
N LEU A 78 10.56 10.60 11.52
CA LEU A 78 10.52 10.05 10.16
C LEU A 78 10.85 8.55 10.13
N SER A 79 11.90 8.12 10.85
CA SER A 79 12.33 6.72 10.84
C SER A 79 11.26 5.78 11.41
N ALA A 80 10.64 6.17 12.53
CA ALA A 80 9.56 5.40 13.12
C ALA A 80 8.29 5.37 12.23
N ILE A 81 7.95 6.51 11.60
CA ILE A 81 6.83 6.56 10.64
C ILE A 81 7.06 5.58 9.50
N ILE A 82 8.28 5.54 8.93
CA ILE A 82 8.64 4.62 7.85
C ILE A 82 8.50 3.17 8.34
N GLU A 83 9.08 2.84 9.49
CA GLU A 83 9.08 1.48 10.04
C GLU A 83 7.66 0.92 10.24
N TYR A 84 6.74 1.73 10.77
CA TYR A 84 5.34 1.30 10.99
C TYR A 84 4.46 1.42 9.74
N SER A 85 4.83 2.26 8.78
CA SER A 85 4.04 2.43 7.54
C SER A 85 4.31 1.31 6.52
N ILE A 86 5.52 0.75 6.48
CA ILE A 86 5.89 -0.31 5.53
C ILE A 86 4.96 -1.53 5.64
N PRO A 87 4.66 -2.10 6.81
CA PRO A 87 3.73 -3.22 6.93
C PRO A 87 2.33 -2.91 6.39
N VAL A 88 1.81 -1.72 6.71
CA VAL A 88 0.48 -1.29 6.24
C VAL A 88 0.48 -1.14 4.72
N LEU A 89 1.56 -0.57 4.15
CA LEU A 89 1.72 -0.45 2.71
C LEU A 89 1.76 -1.83 2.02
N MET A 90 2.49 -2.79 2.59
CA MET A 90 2.58 -4.15 2.07
C MET A 90 1.26 -4.90 2.13
N LEU A 91 0.38 -4.54 3.06
CA LEU A 91 -0.98 -5.08 3.12
C LEU A 91 -1.89 -4.52 2.03
N ILE A 92 -1.79 -3.21 1.75
CA ILE A 92 -2.70 -2.50 0.82
C ILE A 92 -2.22 -2.60 -0.63
N TYR A 93 -0.91 -2.62 -0.87
CA TYR A 93 -0.32 -2.60 -2.20
C TYR A 93 -0.79 -3.77 -3.09
N PRO A 94 -0.76 -5.07 -2.67
CA PRO A 94 -1.17 -6.18 -3.51
C PRO A 94 -2.63 -6.11 -3.96
N PRO A 95 -3.63 -5.89 -3.07
CA PRO A 95 -5.02 -5.74 -3.47
C PRO A 95 -5.25 -4.54 -4.40
N ALA A 96 -4.61 -3.41 -4.15
CA ALA A 96 -4.74 -2.23 -4.99
C ALA A 96 -4.21 -2.49 -6.41
N THR A 97 -3.03 -3.11 -6.52
CA THR A 97 -2.44 -3.47 -7.82
C THR A 97 -3.29 -4.49 -8.56
N ALA A 98 -3.78 -5.52 -7.86
CA ALA A 98 -4.68 -6.52 -8.44
C ALA A 98 -5.98 -5.90 -8.96
N LEU A 99 -6.58 -4.95 -8.23
CA LEU A 99 -7.78 -4.22 -8.68
C LEU A 99 -7.51 -3.38 -9.93
N ILE A 100 -6.36 -2.70 -10.01
CA ILE A 100 -5.98 -1.92 -11.20
C ILE A 100 -5.87 -2.85 -12.42
N ILE A 101 -5.16 -3.97 -12.28
CA ILE A 101 -5.00 -4.96 -13.38
C ILE A 101 -6.37 -5.50 -13.80
N LEU A 102 -7.22 -5.87 -12.83
CA LEU A 102 -8.59 -6.35 -13.10
C LEU A 102 -9.46 -5.29 -13.78
N ALA A 103 -9.30 -4.02 -13.43
CA ALA A 103 -10.05 -2.93 -14.06
C ALA A 103 -9.69 -2.81 -15.56
N PHE A 104 -8.40 -2.90 -15.91
CA PHE A 104 -7.96 -2.94 -17.32
C PHE A 104 -8.44 -4.19 -18.05
N ALA A 105 -8.38 -5.36 -17.40
CA ALA A 105 -8.84 -6.63 -17.95
C ALA A 105 -10.36 -6.80 -17.93
N GLY A 106 -11.11 -5.89 -17.33
CA GLY A 106 -12.54 -5.99 -17.07
C GLY A 106 -13.41 -6.29 -18.29
N LYS A 107 -13.01 -5.81 -19.48
CA LYS A 107 -13.68 -6.09 -20.75
C LYS A 107 -13.65 -7.57 -21.12
N LEU A 108 -12.63 -8.34 -20.70
CA LEU A 108 -12.46 -9.76 -21.02
C LEU A 108 -13.55 -10.62 -20.36
N PHE A 109 -13.96 -10.28 -19.15
CA PHE A 109 -14.96 -11.03 -18.36
C PHE A 109 -16.22 -10.20 -18.05
N ARG A 110 -16.48 -9.15 -18.85
CA ARG A 110 -17.67 -8.28 -18.77
C ARG A 110 -17.91 -7.72 -17.37
N HIS A 111 -16.85 -7.39 -16.64
CA HIS A 111 -16.90 -6.90 -15.25
C HIS A 111 -17.67 -7.84 -14.29
N ASP A 112 -17.60 -9.17 -14.50
CA ASP A 112 -18.27 -10.12 -13.63
C ASP A 112 -17.72 -10.05 -12.20
N ARG A 113 -18.63 -9.86 -11.27
CA ARG A 113 -18.32 -9.75 -9.85
C ARG A 113 -17.60 -10.98 -9.29
N ALA A 114 -17.87 -12.18 -9.85
CA ALA A 114 -17.25 -13.41 -9.40
C ALA A 114 -15.72 -13.39 -9.60
N VAL A 115 -15.23 -12.84 -10.72
CA VAL A 115 -13.81 -12.72 -11.02
C VAL A 115 -13.13 -11.74 -10.06
N TYR A 116 -13.74 -10.59 -9.81
CA TYR A 116 -13.22 -9.62 -8.85
C TYR A 116 -13.13 -10.21 -7.45
N VAL A 117 -14.20 -10.81 -6.95
CA VAL A 117 -14.27 -11.33 -5.59
C VAL A 117 -13.27 -12.47 -5.37
N SER A 118 -13.21 -13.45 -6.29
CA SER A 118 -12.27 -14.56 -6.16
C SER A 118 -10.81 -14.08 -6.17
N THR A 119 -10.43 -13.23 -7.12
CA THR A 119 -9.07 -12.68 -7.19
C THR A 119 -8.72 -11.91 -5.92
N MET A 120 -9.64 -11.07 -5.44
CA MET A 120 -9.41 -10.26 -4.23
C MET A 120 -9.25 -11.12 -2.97
N ILE A 121 -10.05 -12.17 -2.79
CA ILE A 121 -9.92 -13.07 -1.63
C ILE A 121 -8.53 -13.70 -1.59
N PHE A 122 -8.07 -14.25 -2.71
CA PHE A 122 -6.74 -14.89 -2.78
C PHE A 122 -5.61 -13.88 -2.61
N THR A 123 -5.75 -12.68 -3.17
CA THR A 123 -4.76 -11.60 -3.03
C THR A 123 -4.68 -11.11 -1.58
N TRP A 124 -5.82 -10.91 -0.90
CA TRP A 124 -5.86 -10.52 0.51
C TRP A 124 -5.25 -11.59 1.41
N ALA A 125 -5.54 -12.87 1.17
CA ALA A 125 -4.95 -13.95 1.93
C ALA A 125 -3.42 -13.93 1.85
N ALA A 126 -2.86 -13.71 0.67
CA ALA A 126 -1.40 -13.59 0.49
C ALA A 126 -0.84 -12.29 1.10
N ALA A 127 -1.52 -11.15 0.94
CA ALA A 127 -1.09 -9.86 1.47
C ALA A 127 -0.97 -9.86 3.01
N ILE A 128 -1.79 -10.64 3.71
CA ILE A 128 -1.69 -10.81 5.16
C ILE A 128 -0.34 -11.45 5.55
N PHE A 129 0.17 -12.40 4.78
CA PHE A 129 1.48 -13.00 5.05
C PHE A 129 2.62 -12.02 4.76
N ASP A 130 2.53 -11.20 3.70
CA ASP A 130 3.49 -10.13 3.42
C ASP A 130 3.47 -9.06 4.53
N PHE A 131 2.30 -8.74 5.06
CA PHE A 131 2.16 -7.87 6.24
C PHE A 131 2.90 -8.44 7.46
N PHE A 132 2.68 -9.73 7.78
CA PHE A 132 3.35 -10.36 8.93
C PHE A 132 4.88 -10.41 8.78
N LYS A 133 5.38 -10.62 7.56
CA LYS A 133 6.80 -10.62 7.24
C LYS A 133 7.46 -9.26 7.54
N THR A 134 6.77 -8.17 7.22
CA THR A 134 7.30 -6.80 7.31
C THR A 134 7.08 -6.13 8.66
N LEU A 135 6.37 -6.76 9.58
CA LEU A 135 6.21 -6.24 10.95
C LEU A 135 7.56 -6.08 11.66
N PRO A 136 7.73 -5.03 12.49
CA PRO A 136 8.90 -4.87 13.34
C PRO A 136 9.18 -6.14 14.17
N ALA A 137 10.46 -6.50 14.31
CA ALA A 137 10.86 -7.76 14.96
C ALA A 137 10.24 -7.94 16.35
N GLY A 138 10.16 -6.88 17.15
CA GLY A 138 9.55 -6.92 18.48
C GLY A 138 8.07 -7.30 18.48
N VAL A 139 7.30 -6.82 17.51
CA VAL A 139 5.88 -7.14 17.38
C VAL A 139 5.70 -8.56 16.84
N ARG A 140 6.52 -8.96 15.88
CA ARG A 140 6.46 -10.29 15.25
C ARG A 140 6.76 -11.41 16.25
N THR A 141 7.78 -11.25 17.09
CA THR A 141 8.13 -12.21 18.14
C THR A 141 7.09 -12.25 19.26
N ALA A 142 6.57 -11.10 19.68
CA ALA A 142 5.52 -11.03 20.71
C ALA A 142 4.23 -11.76 20.27
N LEU A 143 3.88 -11.69 18.98
CA LEU A 143 2.70 -12.35 18.42
C LEU A 143 2.97 -13.77 17.88
N ARG A 144 4.20 -14.29 18.04
CA ARG A 144 4.62 -15.62 17.54
C ARG A 144 4.31 -15.85 16.05
N LEU A 145 4.49 -14.81 15.24
CA LEU A 145 4.16 -14.84 13.80
C LEU A 145 5.27 -15.45 12.93
N ASP A 146 6.37 -15.91 13.51
CA ASP A 146 7.49 -16.50 12.77
C ASP A 146 7.08 -17.81 12.07
N ALA A 147 6.29 -18.66 12.72
CA ALA A 147 5.82 -19.92 12.14
C ALA A 147 4.94 -19.73 10.88
N PRO A 148 3.90 -18.88 10.86
CA PRO A 148 3.14 -18.62 9.65
C PRO A 148 3.98 -17.95 8.54
N VAL A 149 4.96 -17.12 8.87
CA VAL A 149 5.86 -16.50 7.89
C VAL A 149 6.77 -17.54 7.24
N GLU A 150 7.34 -18.48 8.02
CA GLU A 150 8.13 -19.59 7.47
C GLU A 150 7.31 -20.51 6.59
N LEU A 151 6.08 -20.80 6.97
CA LEU A 151 5.15 -21.58 6.15
C LEU A 151 4.88 -20.88 4.82
N ALA A 152 4.59 -19.58 4.84
CA ALA A 152 4.38 -18.78 3.64
C ALA A 152 5.61 -18.75 2.73
N LYS A 153 6.81 -18.63 3.32
CA LYS A 153 8.08 -18.66 2.58
C LYS A 153 8.28 -19.99 1.84
N ARG A 154 7.81 -21.10 2.42
CA ARG A 154 7.93 -22.43 1.82
C ARG A 154 6.94 -22.67 0.68
N TYR A 155 5.72 -22.11 0.76
CA TYR A 155 4.64 -22.38 -0.20
C TYR A 155 4.43 -21.28 -1.23
N LEU A 156 4.88 -20.04 -0.96
CA LEU A 156 4.70 -18.91 -1.88
C LEU A 156 6.04 -18.60 -2.57
N PRO A 157 6.25 -19.05 -3.82
CA PRO A 157 7.41 -18.63 -4.59
C PRO A 157 7.35 -17.09 -4.80
N LEU A 158 8.52 -16.46 -4.92
CA LEU A 158 8.69 -15.01 -4.99
C LEU A 158 8.35 -14.24 -3.70
N PHE A 159 8.10 -14.96 -2.57
CA PHE A 159 7.80 -14.34 -1.29
C PHE A 159 8.94 -13.44 -0.79
N ASP A 160 10.21 -13.82 -1.05
CA ASP A 160 11.38 -13.03 -0.67
C ASP A 160 11.48 -11.71 -1.46
N LEU A 161 10.91 -11.65 -2.67
CA LEU A 161 10.83 -10.46 -3.52
C LEU A 161 9.60 -9.57 -3.23
N ASN A 162 8.84 -9.84 -2.17
CA ASN A 162 7.56 -9.19 -1.86
C ASN A 162 6.51 -9.33 -3.00
N LEU A 163 6.63 -10.36 -3.81
CA LEU A 163 5.70 -10.71 -4.89
C LEU A 163 4.95 -12.02 -4.60
N GLY A 164 4.92 -12.46 -3.34
CA GLY A 164 4.24 -13.68 -2.90
C GLY A 164 2.75 -13.69 -3.20
N TRP A 165 2.13 -12.52 -3.32
CA TRP A 165 0.72 -12.35 -3.67
C TRP A 165 0.38 -12.62 -5.14
N LEU A 166 1.36 -12.58 -6.05
CA LEU A 166 1.13 -12.64 -7.50
C LEU A 166 0.52 -13.99 -7.92
N LEU A 167 1.09 -15.11 -7.44
CA LEU A 167 0.57 -16.44 -7.77
C LEU A 167 -0.81 -16.71 -7.21
N PRO A 168 -1.11 -16.44 -5.93
CA PRO A 168 -2.48 -16.49 -5.41
C PRO A 168 -3.46 -15.61 -6.17
N ALA A 169 -3.06 -14.39 -6.57
CA ALA A 169 -3.90 -13.52 -7.38
C ALA A 169 -4.24 -14.13 -8.75
N VAL A 170 -3.24 -14.71 -9.44
CA VAL A 170 -3.45 -15.42 -10.71
C VAL A 170 -4.35 -16.64 -10.51
N ALA A 171 -4.13 -17.44 -9.47
CA ALA A 171 -4.98 -18.56 -9.14
C ALA A 171 -6.43 -18.13 -8.89
N GLY A 172 -6.63 -17.07 -8.10
CA GLY A 172 -7.96 -16.48 -7.87
C GLY A 172 -8.62 -15.96 -9.15
N PHE A 173 -7.84 -15.37 -10.06
CA PHE A 173 -8.34 -14.94 -11.37
C PHE A 173 -8.78 -16.13 -12.23
N VAL A 174 -7.99 -17.20 -12.31
CA VAL A 174 -8.34 -18.42 -13.09
C VAL A 174 -9.59 -19.06 -12.53
N ILE A 175 -9.72 -19.19 -11.21
CA ILE A 175 -10.91 -19.73 -10.55
C ILE A 175 -12.14 -18.85 -10.86
N GLY A 176 -12.00 -17.53 -10.74
CA GLY A 176 -13.07 -16.58 -11.06
C GLY A 176 -13.52 -16.67 -12.52
N MET A 177 -12.57 -16.81 -13.44
CA MET A 177 -12.84 -16.97 -14.86
C MET A 177 -13.57 -18.32 -15.14
N ALA A 178 -13.17 -19.40 -14.48
CA ALA A 178 -13.86 -20.70 -14.59
C ALA A 178 -15.32 -20.61 -14.11
N ILE A 179 -15.56 -19.91 -13.00
CA ILE A 179 -16.92 -19.66 -12.49
C ILE A 179 -17.73 -18.82 -13.48
N HIS A 180 -17.14 -17.77 -14.04
CA HIS A 180 -17.78 -16.92 -15.05
C HIS A 180 -18.20 -17.73 -16.28
N LEU A 181 -17.31 -18.55 -16.83
CA LEU A 181 -17.58 -19.40 -18.00
C LEU A 181 -18.65 -20.46 -17.70
N SER A 182 -18.61 -21.10 -16.53
CA SER A 182 -19.62 -22.08 -16.10
C SER A 182 -21.01 -21.49 -15.97
N ARG A 183 -21.13 -20.27 -15.44
CA ARG A 183 -22.42 -19.55 -15.36
C ARG A 183 -22.96 -19.18 -16.73
N ARG A 184 -22.09 -18.80 -17.66
CA ARG A 184 -22.48 -18.45 -19.04
C ARG A 184 -22.95 -19.67 -19.84
N GLY A 185 -22.38 -20.87 -19.57
CA GLY A 185 -22.80 -22.11 -20.19
C GLY A 185 -24.17 -22.60 -19.72
N ARG A 186 -24.60 -22.23 -18.48
CA ARG A 186 -25.94 -22.60 -17.94
C ARG A 186 -27.05 -21.63 -18.33
N ALA A 187 -26.72 -20.46 -18.87
CA ALA A 187 -27.68 -19.44 -19.30
C ALA A 187 -28.04 -19.53 -20.81
N LYS A 188 -27.51 -20.54 -21.50
CA LYS A 188 -27.94 -20.97 -22.84
C LYS A 188 -28.75 -22.24 -22.75
#